data_7c98ce0744def02c973e4b7f93bf6bf0
#
_entry.id   7c98ce0744def02c973e4b7f93bf6bf0
#
_cell.length_a   1.000
_cell.length_b   1.000
_cell.length_c   1.000
_cell.angle_alpha   90.00
_cell.angle_beta   90.00
_cell.angle_gamma   90.00
#
_symmetry.space_group_name_H-M   'P 1'
#
loop_
_entity.id
_entity.type
_entity.pdbx_description
1 polymer ?
#
loop_
_entity_poly.entity_id
_entity_poly.type
_entity_poly.pdbx_seq_one_letter_code
_entity_poly.pdbx_strand_id
1 'polypeptide(L)'
;LDINSSYAIYNKLNEQKVRGVAVISVIEDLDVLLALSDRILVLNNGRVTGLVDARTATKEQIGYLMTADISDKIENDDSESAAKEEVNND
;
A
#
# COMPACT_ATOMS: atom_id res chain seq x y z
N LEU A 1 3.95 -11.29 19.52
CA LEU A 1 5.31 -10.87 19.81
C LEU A 1 5.29 -9.68 20.74
N ASP A 2 6.25 -9.60 21.62
CA ASP A 2 6.35 -8.43 22.46
C ASP A 2 7.03 -7.30 21.66
N ILE A 3 7.06 -6.11 22.21
CA ILE A 3 7.56 -4.96 21.49
C ILE A 3 9.05 -5.11 21.17
N ASN A 4 9.83 -5.61 22.10
CA ASN A 4 11.28 -5.72 21.87
C ASN A 4 11.59 -6.72 20.78
N SER A 5 10.89 -7.84 20.76
CA SER A 5 11.09 -8.85 19.73
C SER A 5 10.68 -8.32 18.37
N SER A 6 9.61 -7.54 18.34
CA SER A 6 9.13 -6.98 17.08
C SER A 6 10.15 -6.01 16.50
N TYR A 7 10.71 -5.14 17.33
CA TYR A 7 11.72 -4.21 16.85
C TYR A 7 12.98 -4.92 16.35
N ALA A 8 13.37 -6.01 17.00
CA ALA A 8 14.52 -6.77 16.56
C ALA A 8 14.28 -7.35 15.17
N ILE A 9 13.08 -7.84 14.91
CA ILE A 9 12.73 -8.38 13.60
C ILE A 9 12.72 -7.28 12.56
N TYR A 10 12.13 -6.14 12.87
CA TYR A 10 12.05 -5.03 11.94
C TYR A 10 13.44 -4.51 11.58
N ASN A 11 14.33 -4.45 12.54
CA ASN A 11 15.71 -4.02 12.30
C ASN A 11 16.41 -4.98 11.36
N LYS A 12 16.19 -6.28 11.52
CA LYS A 12 16.79 -7.26 10.64
C LYS A 12 16.27 -7.16 9.23
N LEU A 13 14.98 -6.90 9.07
CA LEU A 13 14.39 -6.70 7.75
C LEU A 13 15.00 -5.47 7.08
N ASN A 14 15.17 -4.41 7.84
CA ASN A 14 15.72 -3.19 7.30
C ASN A 14 17.19 -3.40 6.89
N GLU A 15 17.93 -4.19 7.64
CA GLU A 15 19.30 -4.53 7.27
C GLU A 15 19.36 -5.25 5.93
N GLN A 16 18.40 -6.15 5.68
CA GLN A 16 18.36 -6.84 4.41
C GLN A 16 18.09 -5.88 3.27
N LYS A 17 17.20 -4.92 3.49
CA LYS A 17 16.92 -3.91 2.47
C LYS A 17 18.17 -3.10 2.14
N VAL A 18 18.92 -2.71 3.14
CA VAL A 18 20.14 -1.93 2.93
C VAL A 18 21.14 -2.74 2.11
N ARG A 19 21.11 -4.05 2.26
CA ARG A 19 22.02 -4.93 1.53
C ARG A 19 21.51 -5.25 0.11
N GLY A 20 20.39 -4.69 -0.27
CA GLY A 20 19.86 -4.88 -1.61
C GLY A 20 18.94 -6.07 -1.76
N VAL A 21 18.51 -6.66 -0.67
CA VAL A 21 17.60 -7.80 -0.71
C VAL A 21 16.16 -7.29 -0.80
N ALA A 22 15.39 -7.90 -1.68
CA ALA A 22 13.96 -7.58 -1.78
C ALA A 22 13.23 -8.26 -0.63
N VAL A 23 12.40 -7.51 0.06
CA VAL A 23 11.67 -8.01 1.22
C VAL A 23 10.18 -7.71 1.03
N ILE A 24 9.35 -8.73 1.21
CA ILE A 24 7.90 -8.57 1.17
C ILE A 24 7.38 -8.97 2.55
N SER A 25 6.61 -8.08 3.15
CA SER A 25 6.06 -8.32 4.49
C SER A 25 4.58 -8.01 4.51
N VAL A 26 3.85 -8.71 5.36
CA VAL A 26 2.44 -8.41 5.62
C VAL A 26 2.37 -7.88 7.04
N ILE A 27 1.99 -6.63 7.18
CA ILE A 27 2.03 -5.93 8.46
C ILE A 27 0.68 -5.28 8.70
N GLU A 28 0.15 -5.46 9.90
CA GLU A 28 -1.16 -4.92 10.23
C GLU A 28 -1.07 -3.54 10.89
N ASP A 29 0.03 -3.25 11.57
CA ASP A 29 0.21 -1.97 12.24
C ASP A 29 0.62 -0.93 11.22
N LEU A 30 -0.23 0.08 10.99
CA LEU A 30 0.02 1.06 9.94
C LEU A 30 1.24 1.93 10.22
N ASP A 31 1.54 2.21 11.47
CA ASP A 31 2.73 2.99 11.80
C ASP A 31 3.99 2.23 11.43
N VAL A 32 4.02 0.93 11.72
CA VAL A 32 5.15 0.10 11.37
C VAL A 32 5.25 -0.04 9.86
N LEU A 33 4.12 -0.24 9.21
CA LEU A 33 4.06 -0.39 7.76
C LEU A 33 4.67 0.83 7.08
N LEU A 34 4.28 2.02 7.51
CA LEU A 34 4.77 3.26 6.93
C LEU A 34 6.25 3.49 7.24
N ALA A 35 6.69 3.07 8.41
CA ALA A 35 8.08 3.29 8.80
C ALA A 35 9.04 2.33 8.12
N LEU A 36 8.58 1.11 7.89
CA LEU A 36 9.48 0.07 7.40
C LEU A 36 9.45 -0.11 5.88
N SER A 37 8.34 0.19 5.25
CA SER A 37 8.14 -0.13 3.84
C SER A 37 8.65 0.96 2.92
N ASP A 38 9.01 0.58 1.73
CA ASP A 38 9.29 1.53 0.64
C ASP A 38 8.04 1.73 -0.18
N ARG A 39 7.34 0.64 -0.49
CA ARG A 39 6.07 0.70 -1.20
C ARG A 39 5.07 -0.17 -0.49
N ILE A 40 3.82 0.22 -0.54
CA ILE A 40 2.74 -0.47 0.16
C ILE A 40 1.67 -0.86 -0.84
N LEU A 41 1.39 -2.15 -0.89
CA LEU A 41 0.32 -2.67 -1.70
C LEU A 41 -0.86 -2.95 -0.78
N VAL A 42 -2.02 -2.42 -1.10
CA VAL A 42 -3.21 -2.61 -0.26
C VAL A 42 -4.18 -3.52 -0.97
N LEU A 43 -4.67 -4.51 -0.22
CA LEU A 43 -5.63 -5.48 -0.75
C LEU A 43 -6.94 -5.37 0.01
N ASN A 44 -8.03 -5.53 -0.68
CA ASN A 44 -9.34 -5.58 -0.08
C ASN A 44 -10.23 -6.47 -0.94
N ASN A 45 -10.87 -7.44 -0.32
CA ASN A 45 -11.77 -8.37 -1.01
C ASN A 45 -11.07 -9.05 -2.18
N GLY A 46 -9.83 -9.44 -1.98
CA GLY A 46 -9.07 -10.18 -3.00
C GLY A 46 -8.61 -9.33 -4.16
N ARG A 47 -8.69 -8.02 -4.05
CA ARG A 47 -8.27 -7.14 -5.14
C ARG A 47 -7.30 -6.10 -4.62
N VAL A 48 -6.44 -5.63 -5.51
CA VAL A 48 -5.51 -4.56 -5.18
C VAL A 48 -6.26 -3.25 -5.24
N THR A 49 -6.34 -2.54 -4.14
CA THR A 49 -7.02 -1.26 -4.11
C THR A 49 -6.04 -0.09 -4.21
N GLY A 50 -4.76 -0.35 -4.05
CA GLY A 50 -3.76 0.71 -4.22
C GLY A 50 -2.35 0.21 -4.09
N LEU A 51 -1.43 0.93 -4.70
CA LEU A 51 0.00 0.72 -4.55
C LEU A 51 0.58 2.11 -4.37
N VAL A 52 1.12 2.38 -3.20
CA VAL A 52 1.55 3.73 -2.86
C VAL A 52 2.99 3.75 -2.37
N ASP A 53 3.60 4.91 -2.48
CA ASP A 53 4.95 5.16 -1.97
C ASP A 53 4.82 5.45 -0.48
N ALA A 54 5.47 4.65 0.35
CA ALA A 54 5.35 4.81 1.79
C ALA A 54 5.88 6.15 2.29
N ARG A 55 6.76 6.78 1.53
CA ARG A 55 7.34 8.05 1.97
C ARG A 55 6.35 9.20 1.92
N THR A 56 5.35 9.09 1.05
CA THR A 56 4.37 10.16 0.89
C THR A 56 2.97 9.75 1.33
N ALA A 57 2.75 8.47 1.61
CA ALA A 57 1.43 7.99 1.99
C ALA A 57 1.13 8.36 3.43
N THR A 58 -0.15 8.47 3.73
CA THR A 58 -0.60 8.74 5.10
C THR A 58 -1.42 7.56 5.60
N LYS A 59 -1.57 7.48 6.92
CA LYS A 59 -2.39 6.43 7.51
C LYS A 59 -3.83 6.52 7.00
N GLU A 60 -4.31 7.73 6.79
CA GLU A 60 -5.66 7.95 6.29
C GLU A 60 -5.83 7.40 4.90
N GLN A 61 -4.84 7.60 4.04
CA GLN A 61 -4.89 7.07 2.68
C GLN A 61 -4.93 5.55 2.70
N ILE A 62 -4.07 4.94 3.49
CA ILE A 62 -4.00 3.50 3.55
C ILE A 62 -5.28 2.94 4.15
N GLY A 63 -5.78 3.57 5.22
CA GLY A 63 -7.04 3.14 5.81
C GLY A 63 -8.18 3.21 4.83
N TYR A 64 -8.24 4.25 4.04
CA TYR A 64 -9.27 4.37 3.00
C TYR A 64 -9.14 3.23 1.99
N LEU A 65 -7.93 2.94 1.52
CA LEU A 65 -7.72 1.89 0.54
C LEU A 65 -8.06 0.50 1.11
N MET A 66 -7.85 0.31 2.39
CA MET A 66 -8.17 -0.96 3.02
C MET A 66 -9.67 -1.24 3.06
N THR A 67 -10.48 -0.20 2.97
CA THR A 67 -11.93 -0.36 3.03
C THR A 67 -12.60 0.01 1.71
N ALA A 68 -11.85 0.44 0.71
CA ALA A 68 -12.43 0.88 -0.55
C ALA A 68 -13.08 -0.27 -1.29
N ASP A 69 -14.20 0.01 -1.92
CA ASP A 69 -14.86 -0.97 -2.77
C ASP A 69 -14.39 -0.71 -4.20
N ILE A 70 -13.49 -1.55 -4.66
CA ILE A 70 -12.90 -1.36 -5.97
C ILE A 70 -13.95 -1.48 -7.07
N SER A 71 -15.03 -2.23 -6.81
CA SER A 71 -16.09 -2.34 -7.79
C SER A 71 -16.79 -1.02 -8.01
N ASP A 72 -17.11 -0.32 -6.93
CA ASP A 72 -17.70 1.00 -7.04
C ASP A 72 -16.74 1.95 -7.73
N LYS A 73 -15.47 1.86 -7.41
CA LYS A 73 -14.49 2.73 -8.01
C LYS A 73 -14.38 2.47 -9.50
N ILE A 74 -14.43 1.21 -9.91
CA ILE A 74 -14.37 0.87 -11.30
C ILE A 74 -15.57 1.37 -12.06
N GLU A 75 -16.75 1.28 -11.48
CA GLU A 75 -17.94 1.79 -12.12
C GLU A 75 -17.83 3.29 -12.31
N ASN A 76 -17.40 3.98 -11.29
CA ASN A 76 -17.25 5.42 -11.40
C ASN A 76 -16.19 5.78 -12.43
N ASP A 77 -15.11 5.04 -12.46
CA ASP A 77 -14.05 5.30 -13.41
C ASP A 77 -14.51 5.04 -14.82
N ASP A 78 -15.31 4.03 -15.03
CA ASP A 78 -15.82 3.75 -16.36
C ASP A 78 -16.64 4.90 -16.88
N SER A 79 -17.48 5.47 -16.04
CA SER A 79 -18.27 6.59 -16.45
C SER A 79 -17.43 7.77 -16.82
N GLU A 80 -16.41 8.02 -16.01
CA GLU A 80 -15.54 9.15 -16.25
C GLU A 80 -14.56 8.87 -17.34
N SER A 81 -14.03 7.65 -17.39
CA SER A 81 -12.98 7.41 -18.32
C SER A 81 -13.48 7.29 -19.72
N ALA A 82 -14.73 7.00 -19.93
CA ALA A 82 -15.24 7.04 -21.26
C ALA A 82 -15.08 8.45 -21.81
N ALA A 83 -15.23 9.44 -20.98
CA ALA A 83 -15.04 10.79 -21.40
C ALA A 83 -13.59 11.17 -21.41
N LYS A 84 -12.83 10.70 -20.47
CA LYS A 84 -11.45 11.11 -20.39
C LYS A 84 -10.56 10.44 -21.37
N GLU A 85 -10.80 9.19 -21.66
CA GLU A 85 -9.98 8.52 -22.58
C GLU A 85 -10.01 9.11 -23.93
N GLU A 86 -11.10 9.67 -24.28
CA GLU A 86 -11.16 10.36 -25.51
C GLU A 86 -10.29 11.54 -25.53
N VAL A 87 -9.99 12.07 -24.35
CA VAL A 87 -9.19 13.23 -24.27
C VAL A 87 -7.75 12.89 -24.11
N ASN A 88 -7.49 11.90 -23.28
CA ASN A 88 -6.17 11.62 -22.95
C ASN A 88 -5.50 10.67 -23.72
N ASN A 89 -6.17 9.92 -24.37
CA ASN A 89 -5.60 8.99 -25.05
C ASN A 89 -4.85 9.47 -25.91
N ASP A 90 -4.47 10.13 -25.50
CA ASP A 90 -3.72 10.75 -26.00
C ASP A 90 -2.79 10.60 -25.45
#